data_b449eeea9d7e189c924722a5fbe5e315
#
_entry.id   b449eeea9d7e189c924722a5fbe5e315
#
_cell.length_a   1.000
_cell.length_b   1.000
_cell.length_c   1.000
_cell.angle_alpha   90.00
_cell.angle_beta   90.00
_cell.angle_gamma   90.00
#
_symmetry.space_group_name_H-M   'P 1'
#
loop_
_entity.id
_entity.type
_entity.pdbx_description
1 polymer ?
#
loop_
_entity_poly.entity_id
_entity_poly.type
_entity_poly.pdbx_seq_one_letter_code
_entity_poly.pdbx_strand_id
1 'polypeptide(L)'
;MKNYMKSYVYLICDPVQNLFKIGVTKNLYNKRIKHLQTGTGTELHIVNYHETYYPYRIEQLLHNNFHLKREHGEWFRLTIEDIISFKPLCEKFEQLIEVMKDNPFFSKNLR
;
A
#
# COMPACT_ATOMS: atom_id res chain seq x y z
N MET A 1 -13.58 6.43 -23.86
CA MET A 1 -12.42 5.63 -23.49
C MET A 1 -11.89 6.04 -22.13
N LYS A 2 -11.61 5.08 -21.33
CA LYS A 2 -11.08 5.36 -20.00
C LYS A 2 -9.57 5.55 -20.04
N ASN A 3 -9.14 6.55 -19.32
CA ASN A 3 -7.73 6.84 -19.19
C ASN A 3 -7.28 6.35 -17.81
N TYR A 4 -6.75 5.15 -17.78
CA TYR A 4 -6.30 4.55 -16.53
C TYR A 4 -4.89 5.01 -16.23
N MET A 5 -4.74 5.70 -15.12
CA MET A 5 -3.42 6.09 -14.66
C MET A 5 -3.04 5.18 -13.51
N LYS A 6 -1.79 4.73 -13.53
CA LYS A 6 -1.25 3.97 -12.41
C LYS A 6 -1.06 4.87 -11.21
N SER A 7 -1.24 4.28 -10.06
CA SER A 7 -0.93 4.92 -8.77
C SER A 7 0.02 4.00 -8.02
N TYR A 8 0.39 4.41 -6.83
CA TYR A 8 1.38 3.69 -6.05
C TYR A 8 0.77 3.22 -4.74
N VAL A 9 1.00 1.96 -4.40
CA VAL A 9 0.85 1.47 -3.04
C VAL A 9 2.23 1.61 -2.41
N TYR A 10 2.31 2.26 -1.28
CA TYR A 10 3.61 2.55 -0.66
C TYR A 10 3.73 1.97 0.73
N LEU A 11 4.98 1.78 1.13
CA LEU A 11 5.35 1.39 2.48
C LEU A 11 6.27 2.47 3.02
N ILE A 12 5.83 3.17 4.05
CA ILE A 12 6.58 4.25 4.68
C ILE A 12 6.93 3.83 6.11
N CYS A 13 8.13 4.19 6.54
CA CYS A 13 8.62 3.90 7.88
C CYS A 13 8.68 5.16 8.73
N ASP A 14 8.16 5.07 9.95
CA ASP A 14 8.42 6.02 11.03
C ASP A 14 9.46 5.37 11.93
N PRO A 15 10.74 5.77 11.83
CA PRO A 15 11.80 5.10 12.57
C PRO A 15 11.75 5.36 14.08
N VAL A 16 11.12 6.45 14.50
CA VAL A 16 11.03 6.77 15.93
C VAL A 16 10.04 5.83 16.62
N GLN A 17 8.88 5.61 16.02
CA GLN A 17 7.87 4.73 16.61
C GLN A 17 8.02 3.29 16.15
N ASN A 18 8.89 3.04 15.17
CA ASN A 18 9.07 1.73 14.57
C ASN A 18 7.74 1.20 14.01
N LEU A 19 7.03 2.07 13.30
CA LEU A 19 5.77 1.76 12.66
C LEU A 19 5.88 1.97 11.17
N PHE A 20 5.04 1.25 10.44
CA PHE A 20 5.02 1.29 8.98
C PHE A 20 3.62 1.61 8.49
N LYS A 21 3.54 2.55 7.55
CA LYS A 21 2.25 2.92 6.95
C LYS A 21 2.16 2.31 5.56
N ILE A 22 1.02 1.68 5.29
CA ILE A 22 0.67 1.16 3.97
C ILE A 22 -0.45 2.04 3.45
N GLY A 23 -0.20 2.73 2.35
CA GLY A 23 -1.16 3.66 1.78
C GLY A 23 -1.06 3.77 0.28
N VAL A 24 -1.86 4.66 -0.29
CA VAL A 24 -1.95 4.87 -1.72
C VAL A 24 -1.68 6.34 -2.03
N THR A 25 -0.94 6.59 -3.11
CA THR A 25 -0.75 7.94 -3.62
C THR A 25 -0.59 7.91 -5.13
N LYS A 26 -0.98 8.99 -5.79
CA LYS A 26 -0.76 9.15 -7.22
C LYS A 26 0.67 9.58 -7.52
N ASN A 27 1.35 10.16 -6.54
CA ASN A 27 2.71 10.66 -6.71
C ASN A 27 3.48 10.47 -5.41
N LEU A 28 4.52 9.63 -5.44
CA LEU A 28 5.31 9.30 -4.25
C LEU A 28 6.02 10.49 -3.61
N TYR A 29 6.36 11.50 -4.42
CA TYR A 29 7.17 12.62 -3.95
C TYR A 29 6.39 13.92 -3.86
N ASN A 30 5.07 13.81 -3.73
CA ASN A 30 4.20 14.97 -3.69
C ASN A 30 4.07 15.53 -2.27
N LYS A 31 3.23 16.57 -2.17
CA LYS A 31 2.99 17.27 -0.92
C LYS A 31 2.38 16.39 0.15
N ARG A 32 1.68 15.32 -0.23
CA ARG A 32 1.01 14.45 0.75
C ARG A 32 2.02 13.77 1.66
N ILE A 33 3.12 13.26 1.10
CA ILE A 33 4.15 12.63 1.92
C ILE A 33 4.86 13.66 2.77
N LYS A 34 5.17 14.83 2.20
CA LYS A 34 5.74 15.93 2.98
C LYS A 34 4.81 16.34 4.11
N HIS A 35 3.50 16.37 3.83
CA HIS A 35 2.52 16.74 4.84
C HIS A 35 2.50 15.75 6.00
N LEU A 36 2.62 14.46 5.71
CA LEU A 36 2.70 13.45 6.76
C LEU A 36 3.93 13.67 7.64
N GLN A 37 5.05 14.01 7.02
CA GLN A 37 6.28 14.29 7.77
C GLN A 37 6.11 15.46 8.71
N THR A 38 5.52 16.55 8.21
CA THR A 38 5.35 17.75 9.02
C THR A 38 4.36 17.55 10.16
N GLY A 39 3.35 16.72 9.95
CA GLY A 39 2.32 16.50 10.95
C GLY A 39 2.82 15.75 12.18
N THR A 40 3.87 14.94 12.02
CA THR A 40 4.40 14.12 13.11
C THR A 40 5.64 14.70 13.76
N GLY A 41 6.29 15.66 13.09
CA GLY A 41 7.58 16.14 13.52
C GLY A 41 8.68 15.11 13.37
N THR A 42 8.40 13.98 12.76
CA THR A 42 9.33 12.88 12.56
C THR A 42 9.59 12.72 11.07
N GLU A 43 10.85 12.47 10.72
CA GLU A 43 11.20 12.20 9.33
C GLU A 43 10.74 10.81 8.94
N LEU A 44 9.88 10.73 7.92
CA LEU A 44 9.36 9.47 7.40
C LEU A 44 10.14 9.07 6.15
N HIS A 45 10.29 7.77 5.97
CA HIS A 45 11.07 7.24 4.85
C HIS A 45 10.24 6.28 4.01
N ILE A 46 10.29 6.44 2.69
CA ILE A 46 9.68 5.49 1.78
C ILE A 46 10.58 4.25 1.75
N VAL A 47 10.03 3.12 2.19
CA VAL A 47 10.77 1.86 2.23
C VAL A 47 10.65 1.12 0.91
N ASN A 48 9.44 1.11 0.37
CA ASN A 48 9.17 0.42 -0.89
C ASN A 48 7.85 0.92 -1.47
N TYR A 49 7.58 0.57 -2.72
CA TYR A 49 6.34 0.94 -3.37
C TYR A 49 6.06 -0.04 -4.51
N HIS A 50 4.80 -0.02 -4.96
CA HIS A 50 4.35 -0.85 -6.09
C HIS A 50 3.44 0.01 -6.96
N GLU A 51 3.79 0.14 -8.23
CA GLU A 51 3.00 0.89 -9.20
C GLU A 51 1.94 -0.04 -9.80
N THR A 52 0.68 0.40 -9.83
CA THR A 52 -0.42 -0.49 -10.21
C THR A 52 -1.64 0.30 -10.69
N TYR A 53 -2.46 -0.36 -11.50
CA TYR A 53 -3.79 0.14 -11.84
C TYR A 53 -4.84 -0.16 -10.77
N TYR A 54 -4.51 -0.99 -9.76
CA TYR A 54 -5.45 -1.43 -8.72
C TYR A 54 -4.98 -1.04 -7.31
N PRO A 55 -4.67 0.26 -7.09
CA PRO A 55 -4.01 0.64 -5.85
C PRO A 55 -4.85 0.36 -4.61
N TYR A 56 -6.13 0.71 -4.64
CA TYR A 56 -6.98 0.55 -3.45
C TYR A 56 -7.26 -0.91 -3.15
N ARG A 57 -7.38 -1.73 -4.18
CA ARG A 57 -7.61 -3.15 -3.98
C ARG A 57 -6.40 -3.83 -3.37
N ILE A 58 -5.21 -3.52 -3.89
CA ILE A 58 -3.97 -4.08 -3.36
C ILE A 58 -3.73 -3.58 -1.94
N GLU A 59 -3.97 -2.29 -1.68
CA GLU A 59 -3.85 -1.74 -0.33
C GLU A 59 -4.73 -2.52 0.64
N GLN A 60 -5.98 -2.76 0.27
CA GLN A 60 -6.90 -3.48 1.13
C GLN A 60 -6.44 -4.90 1.40
N LEU A 61 -5.92 -5.58 0.37
CA LEU A 61 -5.41 -6.94 0.53
C LEU A 61 -4.20 -6.96 1.46
N LEU A 62 -3.33 -5.96 1.35
CA LEU A 62 -2.18 -5.84 2.25
C LEU A 62 -2.64 -5.58 3.68
N HIS A 63 -3.60 -4.68 3.87
CA HIS A 63 -4.15 -4.39 5.20
C HIS A 63 -4.74 -5.65 5.82
N ASN A 64 -5.45 -6.45 5.03
CA ASN A 64 -6.02 -7.70 5.51
C ASN A 64 -4.93 -8.71 5.85
N ASN A 65 -3.89 -8.77 5.03
CA ASN A 65 -2.77 -9.69 5.25
C ASN A 65 -2.06 -9.41 6.56
N PHE A 66 -1.94 -8.13 6.91
CA PHE A 66 -1.21 -7.70 8.11
C PHE A 66 -2.13 -7.25 9.24
N HIS A 67 -3.43 -7.59 9.20
CA HIS A 67 -4.40 -7.01 10.12
C HIS A 67 -4.08 -7.26 11.60
N LEU A 68 -3.46 -8.40 11.92
CA LEU A 68 -3.08 -8.72 13.30
C LEU A 68 -1.94 -7.84 13.81
N LYS A 69 -1.24 -7.16 12.90
CA LYS A 69 -0.11 -6.29 13.25
C LYS A 69 -0.48 -4.81 13.18
N ARG A 70 -1.75 -4.51 12.95
CA ARG A 70 -2.20 -3.12 12.92
C ARG A 70 -2.09 -2.50 14.30
N GLU A 71 -1.48 -1.33 14.32
CA GLU A 71 -1.38 -0.54 15.55
C GLU A 71 -2.58 0.40 15.65
N HIS A 72 -2.78 1.21 14.60
CA HIS A 72 -3.95 2.07 14.47
C HIS A 72 -3.98 2.59 13.03
N GLY A 73 -5.19 2.85 12.51
CA GLY A 73 -5.37 3.39 11.16
C GLY A 73 -4.67 2.54 10.12
N GLU A 74 -3.81 3.18 9.35
CA GLU A 74 -3.02 2.51 8.30
C GLU A 74 -1.60 2.18 8.76
N TRP A 75 -1.34 2.25 10.05
CA TRP A 75 -0.03 2.01 10.64
C TRP A 75 0.05 0.61 11.25
N PHE A 76 1.16 -0.06 10.96
CA PHE A 76 1.38 -1.47 11.30
C PHE A 76 2.74 -1.65 11.95
N ARG A 77 2.81 -2.61 12.85
CA ARG A 77 4.07 -2.99 13.49
C ARG A 77 4.62 -4.23 12.77
N LEU A 78 5.41 -3.98 11.72
CA LEU A 78 5.90 -5.02 10.82
C LEU A 78 7.27 -5.50 11.23
N THR A 79 7.54 -6.80 11.00
CA THR A 79 8.85 -7.39 11.15
C THR A 79 9.65 -7.19 9.87
N ILE A 80 10.95 -7.53 9.93
CA ILE A 80 11.80 -7.48 8.75
C ILE A 80 11.27 -8.40 7.66
N GLU A 81 10.80 -9.59 8.05
CA GLU A 81 10.20 -10.54 7.10
C GLU A 81 8.98 -9.95 6.42
N ASP A 82 8.15 -9.23 7.18
CA ASP A 82 6.98 -8.57 6.61
C ASP A 82 7.39 -7.52 5.58
N ILE A 83 8.40 -6.72 5.92
CA ILE A 83 8.89 -5.66 5.04
C ILE A 83 9.42 -6.27 3.74
N ILE A 84 10.20 -7.33 3.83
CA ILE A 84 10.74 -8.02 2.67
C ILE A 84 9.61 -8.60 1.82
N SER A 85 8.53 -9.06 2.44
CA SER A 85 7.41 -9.66 1.74
C SER A 85 6.53 -8.65 1.02
N PHE A 86 6.69 -7.36 1.26
CA PHE A 86 5.80 -6.33 0.72
C PHE A 86 5.71 -6.40 -0.81
N LYS A 87 6.85 -6.34 -1.50
CA LYS A 87 6.86 -6.31 -2.96
C LYS A 87 6.34 -7.62 -3.57
N PRO A 88 6.81 -8.79 -3.11
CA PRO A 88 6.25 -10.05 -3.60
C PRO A 88 4.75 -10.18 -3.39
N LEU A 89 4.22 -9.70 -2.26
CA LEU A 89 2.79 -9.72 -2.01
C LEU A 89 2.04 -8.81 -2.98
N CYS A 90 2.56 -7.61 -3.23
CA CYS A 90 1.95 -6.70 -4.20
C CYS A 90 1.85 -7.36 -5.57
N GLU A 91 2.93 -8.01 -6.01
CA GLU A 91 2.97 -8.67 -7.31
C GLU A 91 2.03 -9.85 -7.36
N LYS A 92 1.95 -10.62 -6.29
CA LYS A 92 1.02 -11.75 -6.18
C LYS A 92 -0.43 -11.27 -6.25
N PHE A 93 -0.76 -10.22 -5.51
CA PHE A 93 -2.10 -9.66 -5.50
C PHE A 93 -2.46 -9.08 -6.87
N GLU A 94 -1.50 -8.42 -7.51
CA GLU A 94 -1.71 -7.90 -8.85
C GLU A 94 -2.07 -9.02 -9.82
N GLN A 95 -1.31 -10.11 -9.80
CA GLN A 95 -1.58 -11.26 -10.66
C GLN A 95 -2.95 -11.85 -10.38
N LEU A 96 -3.30 -11.98 -9.11
CA LEU A 96 -4.60 -12.51 -8.72
C LEU A 96 -5.73 -11.66 -9.29
N ILE A 97 -5.62 -10.35 -9.17
CA ILE A 97 -6.62 -9.42 -9.68
C ILE A 97 -6.71 -9.54 -11.20
N GLU A 98 -5.55 -9.59 -11.89
CA GLU A 98 -5.53 -9.70 -13.35
C GLU A 98 -6.19 -10.98 -13.83
N VAL A 99 -5.93 -12.09 -13.15
CA VAL A 99 -6.51 -13.39 -13.55
C VAL A 99 -8.02 -13.40 -13.32
N MET A 100 -8.49 -12.76 -12.27
CA MET A 100 -9.89 -12.87 -11.84
C MET A 100 -10.77 -11.71 -12.28
N LYS A 101 -10.20 -10.68 -12.87
CA LYS A 101 -10.95 -9.45 -13.17
C LYS A 101 -12.11 -9.70 -14.16
N ASP A 102 -12.01 -10.71 -15.00
CA ASP A 102 -13.05 -11.02 -15.97
C ASP A 102 -14.14 -11.93 -15.40
N ASN A 103 -13.97 -12.40 -14.17
CA ASN A 103 -14.99 -13.20 -13.50
C ASN A 103 -16.13 -12.27 -13.06
N PRO A 104 -17.38 -12.46 -13.54
CA PRO A 104 -18.48 -11.54 -13.21
C PRO A 104 -18.71 -11.41 -11.71
N PHE A 105 -18.52 -12.47 -10.96
CA PHE A 105 -18.69 -12.47 -9.51
C PHE A 105 -17.60 -11.61 -8.85
N PHE A 106 -16.36 -11.81 -9.29
CA PHE A 106 -15.21 -11.15 -8.70
C PHE A 106 -15.13 -9.66 -9.10
N SER A 107 -15.41 -9.36 -10.36
CA SER A 107 -15.24 -8.00 -10.89
C SER A 107 -16.16 -6.99 -10.21
N LYS A 108 -17.27 -7.44 -9.64
CA LYS A 108 -18.17 -6.55 -8.90
C LYS A 108 -17.50 -5.91 -7.69
N ASN A 109 -16.43 -6.52 -7.19
CA ASN A 109 -15.75 -6.09 -5.98
C ASN A 109 -14.40 -5.44 -6.26
N LEU A 110 -14.08 -5.21 -7.52
CA LEU A 110 -12.86 -4.52 -7.92
C LEU A 110 -13.07 -3.01 -7.85
N ARG A 111 -12.77 -2.42 -6.76
CA ARG A 111 -12.90 -0.99 -6.58
C ARG A 111 -11.73 -0.42 -5.83
#